data_ab9f3b052979579de47e279662ebba00
#
_entry.id   ab9f3b052979579de47e279662ebba00
#
_cell.length_a   1.000
_cell.length_b   1.000
_cell.length_c   1.000
_cell.angle_alpha   90.00
_cell.angle_beta   90.00
_cell.angle_gamma   90.00
#
_symmetry.space_group_name_H-M   'P 1'
#
loop_
_entity.id
_entity.type
_entity.pdbx_description
1 polymer ?
#
loop_
_entity_poly.entity_id
_entity_poly.type
_entity_poly.pdbx_seq_one_letter_code
_entity_poly.pdbx_strand_id
1 'polypeptide(L)'
;MLPASTLQVRDPAGRSSVARSVDARALQDAGMPVGDGSSMLRTGATSAAGAYTLQSAQAQGRYVVQVLEPNSPLRLEVQANQAQVLAGGNVQLQARLLEDGATTAQLASRRGGLGGEALLVAPDGRSWPQRLLRTTDGSLRAQVRIPADVGTVQGLWELQVFAQADGVLRDGKVAFAVARPTARFSGQAAPDPASRQVALPLQVAAAGRYEARGTLYATARDGQLKPVAQAHAAAWFDGPGAGQLVLPFDQAALPAGFGAPYELRDLQLQDQSRMAPIESRALALRF
;
A
#
# COMPACT_ATOMS: atom_id res chain seq x y z
N MET A 1 -12.92 17.30 27.44
CA MET A 1 -11.47 17.64 27.38
C MET A 1 -10.85 17.12 28.63
N LEU A 2 -9.71 16.42 28.58
CA LEU A 2 -9.06 15.86 29.76
C LEU A 2 -7.75 16.66 30.03
N PRO A 3 -7.70 17.52 31.05
CA PRO A 3 -6.51 18.33 31.32
C PRO A 3 -5.31 17.43 31.69
N ALA A 4 -4.11 17.79 31.24
CA ALA A 4 -2.88 17.05 31.55
C ALA A 4 -2.64 16.92 33.07
N SER A 5 -3.05 17.90 33.84
CA SER A 5 -2.94 17.92 35.31
C SER A 5 -3.79 16.88 36.04
N THR A 6 -4.82 16.33 35.37
CA THR A 6 -5.70 15.28 35.92
C THR A 6 -5.24 13.87 35.57
N LEU A 7 -4.21 13.74 34.72
CA LEU A 7 -3.65 12.48 34.33
C LEU A 7 -2.58 12.00 35.29
N GLN A 8 -2.70 10.77 35.74
CA GLN A 8 -1.73 10.10 36.60
C GLN A 8 -1.12 8.93 35.85
N VAL A 9 0.20 8.86 35.79
CA VAL A 9 0.94 7.73 35.25
C VAL A 9 1.65 7.03 36.39
N ARG A 10 1.41 5.74 36.53
CA ARG A 10 2.11 4.87 37.48
C ARG A 10 3.08 3.97 36.77
N ASP A 11 4.29 3.85 37.27
CA ASP A 11 5.30 2.93 36.81
C ASP A 11 4.97 1.47 37.16
N PRO A 12 5.73 0.47 36.67
CA PRO A 12 5.52 -0.94 37.02
C PRO A 12 5.59 -1.26 38.49
N ALA A 13 6.22 -0.39 39.31
CA ALA A 13 6.26 -0.50 40.78
C ALA A 13 5.11 0.26 41.49
N GLY A 14 4.14 0.81 40.72
CA GLY A 14 3.00 1.56 41.25
C GLY A 14 3.29 3.00 41.67
N ARG A 15 4.50 3.51 41.46
CA ARG A 15 4.91 4.87 41.84
C ARG A 15 4.50 5.88 40.76
N SER A 16 4.20 7.11 41.18
CA SER A 16 3.96 8.21 40.22
C SER A 16 5.22 8.48 39.39
N SER A 17 5.07 8.56 38.07
CA SER A 17 6.22 8.67 37.15
C SER A 17 6.16 9.90 36.23
N VAL A 18 5.22 10.82 36.41
CA VAL A 18 5.13 12.02 35.56
C VAL A 18 6.21 13.04 36.01
N ALA A 19 7.16 13.28 35.10
CA ALA A 19 8.19 14.29 35.27
C ALA A 19 7.79 15.66 34.70
N ARG A 20 6.99 15.67 33.62
CA ARG A 20 6.50 16.88 32.94
C ARG A 20 5.20 16.60 32.22
N SER A 21 4.32 17.58 32.21
CA SER A 21 3.10 17.56 31.38
C SER A 21 3.01 18.83 30.54
N VAL A 22 2.43 18.68 29.34
CA VAL A 22 2.21 19.77 28.38
C VAL A 22 0.80 19.63 27.84
N ASP A 23 0.06 20.72 27.73
CA ASP A 23 -1.29 20.76 27.16
C ASP A 23 -1.29 20.96 25.63
N ALA A 24 -2.48 20.92 25.06
CA ALA A 24 -2.66 21.06 23.61
C ALA A 24 -2.13 22.39 23.08
N ARG A 25 -2.33 23.49 23.82
CA ARG A 25 -1.92 24.83 23.39
C ARG A 25 -0.40 24.94 23.28
N ALA A 26 0.31 24.44 24.27
CA ALA A 26 1.78 24.46 24.24
C ALA A 26 2.35 23.52 23.14
N LEU A 27 1.64 22.42 22.81
CA LEU A 27 2.01 21.55 21.69
C LEU A 27 1.77 22.25 20.35
N GLN A 28 0.66 22.94 20.18
CA GLN A 28 0.33 23.71 18.97
C GLN A 28 1.30 24.89 18.78
N ASP A 29 1.64 25.61 19.85
CA ASP A 29 2.63 26.69 19.82
C ASP A 29 4.03 26.18 19.44
N ALA A 30 4.32 24.91 19.73
CA ALA A 30 5.53 24.22 19.27
C ALA A 30 5.43 23.66 17.84
N GLY A 31 4.36 23.95 17.10
CA GLY A 31 4.15 23.52 15.72
C GLY A 31 3.62 22.09 15.55
N MET A 32 3.13 21.44 16.62
CA MET A 32 2.55 20.11 16.53
C MET A 32 1.06 20.19 16.13
N PRO A 33 0.62 19.51 15.07
CA PRO A 33 -0.78 19.49 14.64
C PRO A 33 -1.62 18.57 15.54
N VAL A 34 -1.96 19.02 16.73
CA VAL A 34 -2.76 18.27 17.71
C VAL A 34 -4.10 18.95 17.96
N GLY A 35 -5.13 18.16 18.29
CA GLY A 35 -6.45 18.68 18.66
C GLY A 35 -6.46 19.27 20.06
N ASP A 36 -7.43 20.17 20.36
CA ASP A 36 -7.56 20.92 21.62
C ASP A 36 -7.66 20.06 22.88
N GLY A 37 -7.99 18.78 22.76
CA GLY A 37 -8.06 17.82 23.87
C GLY A 37 -6.78 17.03 24.11
N SER A 38 -5.72 17.31 23.36
CA SER A 38 -4.45 16.57 23.43
C SER A 38 -3.62 16.98 24.63
N SER A 39 -2.89 16.04 25.21
CA SER A 39 -1.92 16.27 26.28
C SER A 39 -0.72 15.37 26.08
N MET A 40 0.47 15.85 26.42
CA MET A 40 1.69 15.05 26.43
C MET A 40 2.22 14.93 27.84
N LEU A 41 2.54 13.72 28.25
CA LEU A 41 3.16 13.42 29.54
C LEU A 41 4.55 12.83 29.30
N ARG A 42 5.54 13.31 30.01
CA ARG A 42 6.88 12.74 29.98
C ARG A 42 7.16 12.05 31.32
N THR A 43 7.57 10.81 31.28
CA THR A 43 8.07 10.07 32.43
C THR A 43 9.53 10.42 32.71
N GLY A 44 10.05 10.07 33.88
CA GLY A 44 11.45 10.32 34.27
C GLY A 44 12.44 9.61 33.34
N ALA A 45 13.66 10.13 33.26
CA ALA A 45 14.72 9.58 32.38
C ALA A 45 15.14 8.15 32.77
N THR A 46 14.91 7.75 34.03
CA THR A 46 15.23 6.41 34.57
C THR A 46 13.99 5.52 34.68
N SER A 47 12.99 5.75 33.84
CA SER A 47 11.76 4.95 33.85
C SER A 47 12.05 3.48 33.59
N ALA A 48 11.55 2.60 34.48
CA ALA A 48 11.74 1.16 34.35
C ALA A 48 10.96 0.61 33.13
N ALA A 49 11.50 -0.45 32.51
CA ALA A 49 10.74 -1.21 31.52
C ALA A 49 9.58 -1.96 32.18
N GLY A 50 8.42 -2.01 31.53
CA GLY A 50 7.26 -2.74 32.01
C GLY A 50 5.93 -2.04 31.72
N ALA A 51 4.87 -2.55 32.34
CA ALA A 51 3.52 -2.01 32.17
C ALA A 51 3.32 -0.74 33.02
N TYR A 52 2.89 0.34 32.35
CA TYR A 52 2.50 1.59 32.97
C TYR A 52 0.99 1.69 33.02
N THR A 53 0.46 2.27 34.07
CA THR A 53 -0.97 2.54 34.21
C THR A 53 -1.24 4.03 34.06
N LEU A 54 -2.10 4.40 33.11
CA LEU A 54 -2.61 5.74 32.92
C LEU A 54 -4.00 5.84 33.53
N GLN A 55 -4.21 6.77 34.44
CA GLN A 55 -5.48 6.96 35.17
C GLN A 55 -5.90 8.44 35.18
N SER A 56 -7.23 8.64 35.12
CA SER A 56 -7.85 9.92 35.45
C SER A 56 -9.26 9.69 35.99
N ALA A 57 -9.61 10.34 37.08
CA ALA A 57 -10.99 10.31 37.61
C ALA A 57 -12.01 11.02 36.69
N GLN A 58 -11.53 11.84 35.76
CA GLN A 58 -12.37 12.61 34.83
C GLN A 58 -12.46 11.98 33.44
N ALA A 59 -11.87 10.81 33.24
CA ALA A 59 -11.87 10.14 31.94
C ALA A 59 -13.28 9.63 31.59
N GLN A 60 -13.85 10.17 30.51
CA GLN A 60 -15.12 9.74 29.94
C GLN A 60 -15.00 9.69 28.42
N GLY A 61 -15.51 8.62 27.79
CA GLY A 61 -15.47 8.46 26.33
C GLY A 61 -14.24 7.71 25.81
N ARG A 62 -13.85 8.00 24.55
CA ARG A 62 -12.76 7.33 23.85
C ARG A 62 -11.53 8.23 23.80
N TYR A 63 -10.39 7.63 24.02
CA TYR A 63 -9.10 8.30 23.95
C TYR A 63 -8.15 7.51 23.07
N VAL A 64 -7.26 8.21 22.40
CA VAL A 64 -6.10 7.61 21.75
C VAL A 64 -4.89 7.87 22.64
N VAL A 65 -4.21 6.82 23.03
CA VAL A 65 -2.97 6.91 23.81
C VAL A 65 -1.83 6.46 22.90
N GLN A 66 -0.85 7.36 22.70
CA GLN A 66 0.36 7.07 21.96
C GLN A 66 1.54 7.07 22.92
N VAL A 67 2.31 5.98 22.92
CA VAL A 67 3.51 5.85 23.75
C VAL A 67 4.74 6.00 22.86
N LEU A 68 5.61 6.95 23.19
CA LEU A 68 6.85 7.22 22.48
C LEU A 68 8.04 6.77 23.33
N GLU A 69 8.84 5.86 22.80
CA GLU A 69 10.05 5.34 23.44
C GLU A 69 11.28 5.64 22.56
N PRO A 70 11.74 6.92 22.52
CA PRO A 70 12.77 7.36 21.57
C PRO A 70 14.13 6.65 21.73
N ASN A 71 14.39 6.11 22.92
CA ASN A 71 15.64 5.41 23.24
C ASN A 71 15.48 3.88 23.24
N SER A 72 14.35 3.36 22.81
CA SER A 72 14.17 1.91 22.73
C SER A 72 15.03 1.33 21.59
N PRO A 73 15.84 0.29 21.86
CA PRO A 73 16.56 -0.41 20.80
C PRO A 73 15.60 -1.20 19.88
N LEU A 74 14.39 -1.45 20.36
CA LEU A 74 13.39 -2.24 19.66
C LEU A 74 12.46 -1.34 18.85
N ARG A 75 12.45 -1.50 17.53
CA ARG A 75 11.67 -0.67 16.59
C ARG A 75 10.84 -1.54 15.65
N LEU A 76 9.65 -1.10 15.30
CA LEU A 76 8.86 -1.68 14.23
C LEU A 76 9.12 -0.91 12.94
N GLU A 77 9.70 -1.59 11.95
CA GLU A 77 9.84 -1.07 10.61
C GLU A 77 8.66 -1.51 9.76
N VAL A 78 7.99 -0.56 9.09
CA VAL A 78 6.86 -0.82 8.20
C VAL A 78 7.20 -0.30 6.82
N GLN A 79 7.08 -1.14 5.82
CA GLN A 79 7.42 -0.84 4.44
C GLN A 79 6.28 -1.21 3.50
N ALA A 80 6.10 -0.41 2.46
CA ALA A 80 5.28 -0.71 1.29
C ALA A 80 6.21 -0.98 0.09
N ASN A 81 5.82 -1.90 -0.79
CA ASN A 81 6.62 -2.23 -1.97
C ASN A 81 6.64 -1.12 -3.03
N GLN A 82 5.80 -0.11 -2.89
CA GLN A 82 5.72 1.03 -3.81
C GLN A 82 5.22 2.29 -3.10
N ALA A 83 5.73 3.44 -3.50
CA ALA A 83 5.36 4.75 -2.95
C ALA A 83 4.07 5.33 -3.57
N GLN A 84 3.63 4.75 -4.69
CA GLN A 84 2.42 5.16 -5.39
C GLN A 84 1.69 3.93 -5.91
N VAL A 85 0.36 3.92 -5.78
CA VAL A 85 -0.51 2.84 -6.26
C VAL A 85 -1.76 3.45 -6.91
N LEU A 86 -2.38 2.71 -7.83
CA LEU A 86 -3.65 3.14 -8.42
C LEU A 86 -4.83 2.70 -7.55
N ALA A 87 -5.89 3.49 -7.53
CA ALA A 87 -7.18 3.09 -6.96
C ALA A 87 -7.64 1.77 -7.60
N GLY A 88 -8.10 0.83 -6.77
CA GLY A 88 -8.41 -0.54 -7.19
C GLY A 88 -7.20 -1.46 -7.34
N GLY A 89 -5.97 -0.95 -7.23
CA GLY A 89 -4.73 -1.72 -7.26
C GLY A 89 -4.39 -2.40 -5.93
N ASN A 90 -3.20 -2.99 -5.87
CA ASN A 90 -2.71 -3.68 -4.69
C ASN A 90 -1.36 -3.12 -4.26
N VAL A 91 -1.13 -3.06 -2.94
CA VAL A 91 0.15 -2.76 -2.34
C VAL A 91 0.54 -3.88 -1.38
N GLN A 92 1.82 -4.24 -1.38
CA GLN A 92 2.34 -5.21 -0.42
C GLN A 92 2.92 -4.48 0.79
N LEU A 93 2.43 -4.85 1.96
CA LEU A 93 2.93 -4.41 3.25
C LEU A 93 3.90 -5.44 3.82
N GLN A 94 5.01 -4.98 4.36
CA GLN A 94 5.90 -5.76 5.21
C GLN A 94 6.17 -5.00 6.51
N ALA A 95 6.08 -5.70 7.64
CA ALA A 95 6.44 -5.16 8.94
C ALA A 95 7.45 -6.09 9.63
N ARG A 96 8.51 -5.51 10.17
CA ARG A 96 9.61 -6.23 10.82
C ARG A 96 9.96 -5.58 12.15
N LEU A 97 10.21 -6.41 13.15
CA LEU A 97 10.80 -5.95 14.40
C LEU A 97 12.32 -5.89 14.22
N LEU A 98 12.92 -4.77 14.57
CA LEU A 98 14.34 -4.51 14.51
C LEU A 98 14.89 -4.24 15.90
N GLU A 99 16.07 -4.77 16.18
CA GLU A 99 16.86 -4.47 17.37
C GLU A 99 18.33 -4.42 16.95
N ASP A 100 19.07 -3.47 17.47
CA ASP A 100 20.47 -3.31 17.09
C ASP A 100 21.28 -4.59 17.42
N GLY A 101 21.99 -5.12 16.40
CA GLY A 101 22.77 -6.36 16.51
C GLY A 101 21.96 -7.67 16.42
N ALA A 102 20.66 -7.64 16.18
CA ALA A 102 19.82 -8.84 16.01
C ALA A 102 19.07 -8.84 14.68
N THR A 103 18.99 -10.03 14.04
CA THR A 103 18.16 -10.23 12.86
C THR A 103 16.68 -10.42 13.25
N THR A 104 15.76 -10.16 12.32
CA THR A 104 14.31 -10.40 12.52
C THR A 104 14.03 -11.84 12.93
N ALA A 105 14.71 -12.83 12.34
CA ALA A 105 14.56 -14.24 12.67
C ALA A 105 15.03 -14.55 14.10
N GLN A 106 16.15 -13.97 14.55
CA GLN A 106 16.63 -14.12 15.92
C GLN A 106 15.66 -13.51 16.93
N LEU A 107 15.08 -12.34 16.62
CA LEU A 107 14.06 -11.71 17.45
C LEU A 107 12.79 -12.55 17.52
N ALA A 108 12.34 -13.08 16.39
CA ALA A 108 11.17 -13.96 16.32
C ALA A 108 11.36 -15.23 17.17
N SER A 109 12.56 -15.83 17.15
CA SER A 109 12.89 -16.99 17.97
C SER A 109 12.91 -16.67 19.47
N ARG A 110 13.49 -15.53 19.86
CA ARG A 110 13.62 -15.12 21.28
C ARG A 110 12.30 -14.67 21.89
N ARG A 111 11.44 -14.00 21.11
CA ARG A 111 10.24 -13.32 21.58
C ARG A 111 8.92 -13.96 21.16
N GLY A 112 8.95 -15.25 20.76
CA GLY A 112 7.73 -15.98 20.38
C GLY A 112 7.09 -15.53 19.06
N GLY A 113 7.79 -14.73 18.27
CA GLY A 113 7.36 -14.21 16.98
C GLY A 113 6.46 -12.97 17.07
N LEU A 114 6.42 -12.24 15.97
CA LEU A 114 5.64 -11.02 15.84
C LEU A 114 4.17 -11.36 15.50
N GLY A 115 3.23 -10.80 16.24
CA GLY A 115 1.81 -10.81 15.94
C GLY A 115 1.27 -9.39 15.85
N GLY A 116 0.10 -9.19 15.26
CA GLY A 116 -0.45 -7.84 15.21
C GLY A 116 -1.60 -7.67 14.24
N GLU A 117 -2.05 -6.44 14.12
CA GLU A 117 -3.13 -5.96 13.27
C GLU A 117 -2.63 -4.82 12.39
N ALA A 118 -3.26 -4.63 11.24
CA ALA A 118 -2.96 -3.49 10.39
C ALA A 118 -4.24 -2.81 9.91
N LEU A 119 -4.13 -1.51 9.64
CA LEU A 119 -5.18 -0.68 9.07
C LEU A 119 -4.65 -0.01 7.80
N LEU A 120 -5.46 -0.04 6.75
CA LEU A 120 -5.35 0.91 5.65
C LEU A 120 -6.16 2.15 6.04
N VAL A 121 -5.55 3.32 6.05
CA VAL A 121 -6.18 4.58 6.45
C VAL A 121 -6.13 5.57 5.28
N ALA A 122 -7.29 6.08 4.90
CA ALA A 122 -7.40 7.14 3.89
C ALA A 122 -7.17 8.53 4.51
N PRO A 123 -6.84 9.55 3.69
CA PRO A 123 -6.64 10.92 4.17
C PRO A 123 -7.87 11.55 4.85
N ASP A 124 -9.06 11.05 4.58
CA ASP A 124 -10.32 11.48 5.21
C ASP A 124 -10.63 10.74 6.53
N GLY A 125 -9.72 9.88 7.00
CA GLY A 125 -9.87 9.12 8.23
C GLY A 125 -10.67 7.81 8.11
N ARG A 126 -11.22 7.48 6.93
CA ARG A 126 -11.79 6.15 6.69
C ARG A 126 -10.70 5.10 6.85
N SER A 127 -11.03 3.97 7.43
CA SER A 127 -10.05 2.90 7.65
C SER A 127 -10.64 1.51 7.38
N TRP A 128 -9.77 0.60 6.95
CA TRP A 128 -10.11 -0.79 6.63
C TRP A 128 -9.10 -1.72 7.31
N PRO A 129 -9.58 -2.67 8.15
CA PRO A 129 -8.71 -3.68 8.74
C PRO A 129 -8.02 -4.53 7.67
N GLN A 130 -6.75 -4.86 7.89
CA GLN A 130 -5.95 -5.69 7.01
C GLN A 130 -5.43 -6.90 7.76
N ARG A 131 -5.56 -8.08 7.14
CA ARG A 131 -5.05 -9.31 7.72
C ARG A 131 -3.54 -9.42 7.50
N LEU A 132 -2.80 -9.56 8.59
CA LEU A 132 -1.37 -9.85 8.57
C LEU A 132 -1.11 -11.36 8.58
N LEU A 133 -0.16 -11.80 7.78
CA LEU A 133 0.33 -13.16 7.72
C LEU A 133 1.78 -13.16 8.21
N ARG A 134 2.10 -14.08 9.14
CA ARG A 134 3.48 -14.28 9.58
C ARG A 134 4.25 -15.09 8.53
N THR A 135 5.44 -14.64 8.23
CA THR A 135 6.37 -15.32 7.32
C THR A 135 7.40 -16.16 8.09
N THR A 136 8.11 -17.02 7.39
CA THR A 136 9.12 -17.92 7.99
C THR A 136 10.31 -17.18 8.58
N ASP A 137 10.59 -15.96 8.09
CA ASP A 137 11.64 -15.07 8.62
C ASP A 137 11.18 -14.26 9.85
N GLY A 138 9.96 -14.51 10.35
CA GLY A 138 9.39 -13.83 11.51
C GLY A 138 8.80 -12.45 11.25
N SER A 139 8.80 -11.98 9.99
CA SER A 139 8.13 -10.74 9.60
C SER A 139 6.61 -10.94 9.45
N LEU A 140 5.87 -9.83 9.37
CA LEU A 140 4.46 -9.81 9.01
C LEU A 140 4.31 -9.25 7.60
N ARG A 141 3.40 -9.85 6.82
CA ARG A 141 3.07 -9.38 5.47
C ARG A 141 1.57 -9.33 5.25
N ALA A 142 1.16 -8.38 4.40
CA ALA A 142 -0.19 -8.32 3.87
C ALA A 142 -0.17 -7.90 2.40
N GLN A 143 -1.12 -8.42 1.63
CA GLN A 143 -1.47 -7.86 0.33
C GLN A 143 -2.74 -7.04 0.52
N VAL A 144 -2.60 -5.73 0.39
CA VAL A 144 -3.64 -4.75 0.67
C VAL A 144 -4.24 -4.28 -0.65
N ARG A 145 -5.54 -4.46 -0.81
CA ARG A 145 -6.27 -3.93 -1.96
C ARG A 145 -6.75 -2.51 -1.65
N ILE A 146 -6.39 -1.58 -2.51
CA ILE A 146 -6.88 -0.20 -2.41
C ILE A 146 -8.32 -0.13 -2.93
N PRO A 147 -9.25 0.54 -2.24
CA PRO A 147 -10.59 0.76 -2.77
C PRO A 147 -10.55 1.41 -4.15
N ALA A 148 -11.46 1.00 -5.04
CA ALA A 148 -11.58 1.63 -6.36
C ALA A 148 -12.18 3.04 -6.25
N ASP A 149 -13.11 3.24 -5.32
CA ASP A 149 -13.65 4.55 -4.97
C ASP A 149 -12.84 5.19 -3.85
N VAL A 150 -11.89 6.01 -4.23
CA VAL A 150 -11.02 6.76 -3.31
C VAL A 150 -11.51 8.18 -3.04
N GLY A 151 -12.69 8.54 -3.57
CA GLY A 151 -13.22 9.91 -3.42
C GLY A 151 -12.33 10.97 -4.07
N THR A 152 -12.50 12.23 -3.68
CA THR A 152 -11.72 13.39 -4.14
C THR A 152 -10.70 13.87 -3.12
N VAL A 153 -10.53 13.13 -2.03
CA VAL A 153 -9.70 13.56 -0.91
C VAL A 153 -8.23 13.56 -1.30
N GLN A 154 -7.58 14.72 -1.11
CA GLN A 154 -6.15 14.88 -1.31
C GLN A 154 -5.40 14.45 -0.04
N GLY A 155 -4.21 13.90 -0.22
CA GLY A 155 -3.34 13.50 0.86
C GLY A 155 -2.76 12.10 0.66
N LEU A 156 -1.89 11.72 1.58
CA LEU A 156 -1.28 10.40 1.58
C LEU A 156 -2.18 9.41 2.33
N TRP A 157 -2.25 8.21 1.79
CA TRP A 157 -2.80 7.05 2.48
C TRP A 157 -1.74 6.46 3.39
N GLU A 158 -2.15 5.81 4.46
CA GLU A 158 -1.25 5.17 5.41
C GLU A 158 -1.58 3.69 5.59
N LEU A 159 -0.57 2.87 5.67
CA LEU A 159 -0.67 1.53 6.26
C LEU A 159 -0.09 1.61 7.67
N GLN A 160 -0.96 1.46 8.65
CA GLN A 160 -0.62 1.49 10.07
C GLN A 160 -0.59 0.06 10.59
N VAL A 161 0.44 -0.29 11.35
CA VAL A 161 0.63 -1.62 11.93
C VAL A 161 0.78 -1.47 13.43
N PHE A 162 0.00 -2.26 14.18
CA PHE A 162 0.07 -2.41 15.62
C PHE A 162 0.54 -3.83 15.91
N ALA A 163 1.73 -3.97 16.41
CA ALA A 163 2.39 -5.26 16.56
C ALA A 163 2.78 -5.53 18.01
N GLN A 164 2.83 -6.81 18.35
CA GLN A 164 3.22 -7.31 19.67
C GLN A 164 4.21 -8.47 19.53
N ALA A 165 5.26 -8.43 20.35
CA ALA A 165 6.19 -9.54 20.54
C ALA A 165 6.61 -9.61 22.00
N ASP A 166 6.43 -10.78 22.66
CA ASP A 166 6.81 -10.99 24.06
C ASP A 166 6.26 -9.91 25.03
N GLY A 167 4.98 -9.55 24.85
CA GLY A 167 4.32 -8.53 25.64
C GLY A 167 4.72 -7.07 25.33
N VAL A 168 5.70 -6.86 24.44
CA VAL A 168 6.11 -5.52 24.01
C VAL A 168 5.28 -5.09 22.80
N LEU A 169 4.56 -3.98 22.94
CA LEU A 169 3.76 -3.36 21.89
C LEU A 169 4.62 -2.38 21.08
N ARG A 170 4.47 -2.42 19.76
CA ARG A 170 5.07 -1.45 18.84
C ARG A 170 4.07 -1.11 17.74
N ASP A 171 4.08 0.14 17.36
CA ASP A 171 3.36 0.61 16.18
C ASP A 171 4.33 1.19 15.16
N GLY A 172 3.88 1.23 13.93
CA GLY A 172 4.60 1.82 12.83
C GLY A 172 3.67 2.09 11.67
N LYS A 173 4.06 2.99 10.79
CA LYS A 173 3.28 3.32 9.61
C LYS A 173 4.14 3.63 8.42
N VAL A 174 3.59 3.43 7.23
CA VAL A 174 4.15 3.86 5.96
C VAL A 174 3.10 4.61 5.16
N ALA A 175 3.48 5.77 4.63
CA ALA A 175 2.62 6.58 3.78
C ALA A 175 2.92 6.33 2.30
N PHE A 176 1.88 6.39 1.46
CA PHE A 176 1.98 6.25 0.01
C PHE A 176 0.87 7.03 -0.69
N ALA A 177 1.11 7.37 -1.96
CA ALA A 177 0.13 8.08 -2.78
C ALA A 177 -0.85 7.10 -3.44
N VAL A 178 -2.13 7.47 -3.52
CA VAL A 178 -3.12 6.75 -4.33
C VAL A 178 -3.60 7.66 -5.45
N ALA A 179 -3.36 7.23 -6.69
CA ALA A 179 -3.76 7.96 -7.88
C ALA A 179 -4.98 7.30 -8.54
N ARG A 180 -5.83 8.09 -9.18
CA ARG A 180 -6.90 7.56 -10.03
C ARG A 180 -6.32 7.10 -11.36
N PRO A 181 -6.77 5.96 -11.91
CA PRO A 181 -6.41 5.58 -13.27
C PRO A 181 -6.88 6.65 -14.27
N THR A 182 -5.98 7.11 -15.13
CA THR A 182 -6.27 8.09 -16.17
C THR A 182 -6.90 7.48 -17.42
N ALA A 183 -6.80 6.16 -17.55
CA ALA A 183 -7.49 5.34 -18.55
C ALA A 183 -7.66 3.91 -18.05
N ARG A 184 -8.45 3.11 -18.76
CA ARG A 184 -8.57 1.66 -18.55
C ARG A 184 -8.96 0.99 -19.86
N PHE A 185 -8.65 -0.29 -20.01
CA PHE A 185 -9.26 -1.08 -21.07
C PHE A 185 -10.76 -1.23 -20.81
N SER A 186 -11.58 -0.94 -21.84
CA SER A 186 -13.03 -1.05 -21.79
C SER A 186 -13.52 -2.13 -22.77
N GLY A 187 -14.29 -3.11 -22.26
CA GLY A 187 -14.76 -4.20 -23.10
C GLY A 187 -13.70 -5.25 -23.40
N GLN A 188 -13.96 -6.04 -24.45
CA GLN A 188 -13.08 -7.10 -24.91
C GLN A 188 -12.17 -6.60 -26.03
N ALA A 189 -10.94 -7.11 -26.06
CA ALA A 189 -10.05 -6.94 -27.19
C ALA A 189 -10.66 -7.66 -28.43
N ALA A 190 -10.64 -7.00 -29.57
CA ALA A 190 -11.23 -7.51 -30.81
C ALA A 190 -10.11 -7.84 -31.82
N PRO A 191 -9.84 -9.11 -32.09
CA PRO A 191 -8.88 -9.51 -33.11
C PRO A 191 -9.49 -9.34 -34.51
N ASP A 192 -8.68 -8.88 -35.45
CA ASP A 192 -8.95 -8.97 -36.87
C ASP A 192 -7.95 -9.96 -37.51
N PRO A 193 -8.38 -11.19 -37.78
CA PRO A 193 -7.49 -12.20 -38.36
C PRO A 193 -6.98 -11.85 -39.76
N ALA A 194 -7.74 -11.07 -40.55
CA ALA A 194 -7.36 -10.70 -41.91
C ALA A 194 -6.22 -9.68 -41.93
N SER A 195 -6.26 -8.67 -41.03
CA SER A 195 -5.21 -7.67 -40.90
C SER A 195 -4.16 -8.05 -39.85
N ARG A 196 -4.37 -9.13 -39.08
CA ARG A 196 -3.55 -9.53 -37.92
C ARG A 196 -3.36 -8.38 -36.92
N GLN A 197 -4.41 -7.64 -36.68
CA GLN A 197 -4.45 -6.52 -35.70
C GLN A 197 -5.36 -6.89 -34.53
N VAL A 198 -5.11 -6.28 -33.40
CA VAL A 198 -5.99 -6.43 -32.24
C VAL A 198 -6.41 -5.03 -31.76
N ALA A 199 -7.69 -4.75 -31.89
CA ALA A 199 -8.28 -3.54 -31.39
C ALA A 199 -8.50 -3.63 -29.87
N LEU A 200 -8.08 -2.60 -29.16
CA LEU A 200 -8.15 -2.48 -27.70
C LEU A 200 -9.01 -1.25 -27.34
N PRO A 201 -10.29 -1.44 -27.03
CA PRO A 201 -11.14 -0.34 -26.59
C PRO A 201 -10.65 0.23 -25.26
N LEU A 202 -10.67 1.56 -25.13
CA LEU A 202 -10.28 2.30 -23.94
C LEU A 202 -11.43 3.17 -23.44
N GLN A 203 -11.48 3.33 -22.11
CA GLN A 203 -12.17 4.43 -21.47
C GLN A 203 -11.11 5.37 -20.90
N VAL A 204 -10.97 6.53 -21.49
CA VAL A 204 -10.05 7.58 -21.06
C VAL A 204 -10.74 8.48 -20.04
N ALA A 205 -10.05 8.84 -18.96
CA ALA A 205 -10.53 9.72 -17.89
C ALA A 205 -9.79 11.07 -17.83
N ALA A 206 -8.63 11.17 -18.50
CA ALA A 206 -7.86 12.42 -18.56
C ALA A 206 -7.14 12.53 -19.90
N ALA A 207 -6.92 13.76 -20.38
CA ALA A 207 -6.09 14.02 -21.56
C ALA A 207 -4.67 13.48 -21.35
N GLY A 208 -4.08 12.89 -22.41
CA GLY A 208 -2.75 12.34 -22.35
C GLY A 208 -2.41 11.41 -23.51
N ARG A 209 -1.14 11.00 -23.57
CA ARG A 209 -0.66 9.98 -24.49
C ARG A 209 -0.66 8.63 -23.80
N TYR A 210 -1.42 7.70 -24.35
CA TYR A 210 -1.53 6.35 -23.84
C TYR A 210 -0.88 5.34 -24.79
N GLU A 211 -0.19 4.39 -24.23
CA GLU A 211 0.43 3.28 -24.96
C GLU A 211 -0.10 1.95 -24.45
N ALA A 212 -0.47 1.08 -25.39
CA ALA A 212 -0.67 -0.33 -25.10
C ALA A 212 0.46 -1.14 -25.75
N ARG A 213 0.92 -2.18 -25.07
CA ARG A 213 1.82 -3.19 -25.62
C ARG A 213 1.39 -4.59 -25.20
N GLY A 214 1.66 -5.58 -26.06
CA GLY A 214 1.30 -6.95 -25.76
C GLY A 214 2.12 -7.95 -26.58
N THR A 215 2.12 -9.20 -26.13
CA THR A 215 2.81 -10.32 -26.77
C THR A 215 1.81 -11.29 -27.35
N LEU A 216 1.94 -11.57 -28.64
CA LEU A 216 1.18 -12.60 -29.33
C LEU A 216 1.87 -13.95 -29.12
N TYR A 217 1.10 -14.91 -28.65
CA TYR A 217 1.47 -16.32 -28.58
C TYR A 217 0.72 -17.09 -29.67
N ALA A 218 1.39 -18.01 -30.28
CA ALA A 218 0.80 -18.92 -31.28
C ALA A 218 1.12 -20.36 -30.92
N THR A 219 0.29 -21.27 -31.42
CA THR A 219 0.46 -22.71 -31.23
C THR A 219 1.48 -23.25 -32.21
N ALA A 220 2.54 -23.85 -31.71
CA ALA A 220 3.54 -24.56 -32.50
C ALA A 220 3.04 -25.96 -32.92
N ARG A 221 3.74 -26.64 -33.85
CA ARG A 221 3.39 -27.99 -34.31
C ARG A 221 3.36 -29.05 -33.21
N ASP A 222 4.10 -28.79 -32.11
CA ASP A 222 4.12 -29.64 -30.92
C ASP A 222 2.93 -29.38 -29.95
N GLY A 223 1.98 -28.52 -30.35
CA GLY A 223 0.82 -28.11 -29.57
C GLY A 223 1.12 -27.12 -28.45
N GLN A 224 2.36 -26.67 -28.32
CA GLN A 224 2.72 -25.71 -27.25
C GLN A 224 2.53 -24.27 -27.73
N LEU A 225 2.00 -23.42 -26.83
CA LEU A 225 1.93 -21.97 -27.02
C LEU A 225 3.28 -21.33 -26.75
N LYS A 226 3.80 -20.62 -27.77
CA LYS A 226 5.09 -19.90 -27.67
C LYS A 226 4.94 -18.45 -28.12
N PRO A 227 5.70 -17.49 -27.56
CA PRO A 227 5.65 -16.10 -28.01
C PRO A 227 6.20 -16.01 -29.43
N VAL A 228 5.50 -15.32 -30.31
CA VAL A 228 5.86 -15.18 -31.73
C VAL A 228 6.04 -13.75 -32.19
N ALA A 229 5.38 -12.78 -31.53
CA ALA A 229 5.49 -11.37 -31.86
C ALA A 229 5.19 -10.48 -30.65
N GLN A 230 5.80 -9.30 -30.63
CA GLN A 230 5.39 -8.19 -29.75
C GLN A 230 4.92 -7.03 -30.62
N ALA A 231 3.88 -6.34 -30.13
CA ALA A 231 3.41 -5.10 -30.73
C ALA A 231 3.13 -4.05 -29.66
N HIS A 232 3.23 -2.79 -30.07
CA HIS A 232 2.81 -1.66 -29.25
C HIS A 232 2.10 -0.64 -30.15
N ALA A 233 1.23 0.14 -29.53
CA ALA A 233 0.53 1.25 -30.18
C ALA A 233 0.34 2.38 -29.17
N ALA A 234 0.55 3.62 -29.61
CA ALA A 234 0.35 4.78 -28.77
C ALA A 234 -0.43 5.86 -29.53
N ALA A 235 -1.34 6.53 -28.81
CA ALA A 235 -2.10 7.65 -29.33
C ALA A 235 -2.29 8.71 -28.27
N TRP A 236 -2.51 9.95 -28.72
CA TRP A 236 -2.93 11.07 -27.91
C TRP A 236 -4.45 11.11 -27.84
N PHE A 237 -5.00 11.41 -26.66
CA PHE A 237 -6.42 11.62 -26.43
C PHE A 237 -6.60 12.98 -25.73
N ASP A 238 -7.48 13.83 -26.28
CA ASP A 238 -7.64 15.22 -25.83
C ASP A 238 -8.43 15.38 -24.54
N GLY A 239 -9.10 14.33 -24.07
CA GLY A 239 -9.88 14.36 -22.84
C GLY A 239 -10.62 13.07 -22.54
N PRO A 240 -11.53 13.12 -21.55
CA PRO A 240 -12.33 11.96 -21.17
C PRO A 240 -13.23 11.49 -22.31
N GLY A 241 -13.34 10.17 -22.46
CA GLY A 241 -14.19 9.56 -23.49
C GLY A 241 -13.79 8.14 -23.85
N ALA A 242 -14.52 7.58 -24.79
CA ALA A 242 -14.16 6.30 -25.41
C ALA A 242 -13.03 6.51 -26.41
N GLY A 243 -12.09 5.59 -26.43
CA GLY A 243 -10.95 5.56 -27.34
C GLY A 243 -10.62 4.15 -27.78
N GLN A 244 -9.61 4.03 -28.63
CA GLN A 244 -9.12 2.73 -29.11
C GLN A 244 -7.64 2.82 -29.43
N LEU A 245 -6.90 1.78 -29.08
CA LEU A 245 -5.57 1.50 -29.59
C LEU A 245 -5.61 0.22 -30.42
N VAL A 246 -4.77 0.11 -31.44
CA VAL A 246 -4.72 -1.07 -32.31
C VAL A 246 -3.29 -1.61 -32.31
N LEU A 247 -3.11 -2.83 -31.79
CA LEU A 247 -1.81 -3.52 -31.81
C LEU A 247 -1.59 -4.13 -33.20
N PRO A 248 -0.56 -3.70 -33.94
CA PRO A 248 -0.25 -4.21 -35.26
C PRO A 248 0.68 -5.43 -35.18
N PHE A 249 0.15 -6.65 -35.31
CA PHE A 249 0.94 -7.86 -35.43
C PHE A 249 1.17 -8.26 -36.89
N ASP A 250 0.66 -7.48 -37.84
CA ASP A 250 0.73 -7.70 -39.29
C ASP A 250 2.17 -7.64 -39.84
N GLN A 251 3.01 -6.79 -39.22
CA GLN A 251 4.40 -6.62 -39.61
C GLN A 251 5.30 -7.79 -39.19
N ALA A 252 4.88 -8.59 -38.24
CA ALA A 252 5.61 -9.77 -37.80
C ALA A 252 5.27 -10.97 -38.70
N ALA A 253 6.23 -11.43 -39.47
CA ALA A 253 6.09 -12.72 -40.12
C ALA A 253 5.96 -13.82 -39.07
N LEU A 254 4.82 -14.53 -39.01
CA LEU A 254 4.69 -15.68 -38.13
C LEU A 254 5.76 -16.72 -38.53
N PRO A 255 6.52 -17.25 -37.55
CA PRO A 255 7.49 -18.30 -37.87
C PRO A 255 6.80 -19.53 -38.49
N ALA A 256 7.48 -20.18 -39.42
CA ALA A 256 6.92 -21.37 -40.07
C ALA A 256 6.58 -22.44 -39.01
N GLY A 257 5.39 -23.00 -39.13
CA GLY A 257 4.91 -24.05 -38.22
C GLY A 257 4.16 -23.54 -36.99
N PHE A 258 3.86 -22.23 -36.92
CA PHE A 258 3.00 -21.66 -35.93
C PHE A 258 1.63 -21.27 -36.50
N GLY A 259 0.59 -21.38 -35.70
CA GLY A 259 -0.78 -21.06 -36.10
C GLY A 259 -1.73 -20.87 -34.90
N ALA A 260 -3.01 -20.87 -35.20
CA ALA A 260 -4.08 -20.84 -34.19
C ALA A 260 -4.09 -22.12 -33.33
N PRO A 261 -4.63 -22.06 -32.08
CA PRO A 261 -5.15 -20.88 -31.40
C PRO A 261 -4.05 -19.89 -31.01
N TYR A 262 -4.43 -18.62 -31.03
CA TYR A 262 -3.57 -17.53 -30.57
C TYR A 262 -3.97 -17.04 -29.20
N GLU A 263 -3.01 -16.48 -28.46
CA GLU A 263 -3.28 -15.76 -27.22
C GLU A 263 -2.55 -14.41 -27.22
N LEU A 264 -3.27 -13.36 -26.81
CA LEU A 264 -2.67 -12.08 -26.48
C LEU A 264 -2.38 -12.09 -24.98
N ARG A 265 -1.10 -12.07 -24.61
CA ARG A 265 -0.63 -12.08 -23.24
C ARG A 265 0.21 -10.85 -22.91
N ASP A 266 0.46 -10.66 -21.61
CA ASP A 266 1.30 -9.59 -21.07
C ASP A 266 0.88 -8.20 -21.57
N LEU A 267 -0.46 -8.03 -21.75
CA LEU A 267 -1.01 -6.77 -22.21
C LEU A 267 -0.85 -5.72 -21.12
N GLN A 268 -0.26 -4.58 -21.47
CA GLN A 268 -0.03 -3.47 -20.58
C GLN A 268 -0.59 -2.19 -21.17
N LEU A 269 -1.16 -1.33 -20.33
CA LEU A 269 -1.56 0.03 -20.65
C LEU A 269 -0.72 0.99 -19.80
N GLN A 270 -0.13 1.99 -20.41
CA GLN A 270 0.72 2.99 -19.78
C GLN A 270 0.25 4.40 -20.14
N ASP A 271 0.26 5.30 -19.16
CA ASP A 271 0.16 6.74 -19.37
C ASP A 271 1.57 7.29 -19.62
N GLN A 272 1.90 7.55 -20.86
CA GLN A 272 3.21 8.08 -21.24
C GLN A 272 3.41 9.53 -20.79
N SER A 273 2.34 10.32 -20.70
CA SER A 273 2.42 11.71 -20.24
C SER A 273 2.84 11.82 -18.77
N ARG A 274 2.53 10.77 -17.98
CA ARG A 274 2.85 10.69 -16.54
C ARG A 274 3.91 9.64 -16.22
N MET A 275 4.41 8.94 -17.24
CA MET A 275 5.36 7.82 -17.09
C MET A 275 4.87 6.75 -16.10
N ALA A 276 3.56 6.50 -16.10
CA ALA A 276 2.90 5.65 -15.10
C ALA A 276 2.22 4.43 -15.73
N PRO A 277 2.46 3.21 -15.20
CA PRO A 277 1.67 2.05 -15.58
C PRO A 277 0.24 2.19 -15.06
N ILE A 278 -0.76 1.81 -15.88
CA ILE A 278 -2.18 1.91 -15.54
C ILE A 278 -2.79 0.55 -15.29
N GLU A 279 -2.65 -0.38 -16.22
CA GLU A 279 -3.30 -1.68 -16.18
C GLU A 279 -2.42 -2.75 -16.84
N SER A 280 -2.48 -3.97 -16.32
CA SER A 280 -1.87 -5.13 -16.96
C SER A 280 -2.80 -6.34 -16.93
N ARG A 281 -2.77 -7.14 -18.00
CA ARG A 281 -3.50 -8.39 -18.11
C ARG A 281 -2.54 -9.49 -18.57
N ALA A 282 -2.35 -10.50 -17.73
CA ALA A 282 -1.49 -11.64 -18.09
C ALA A 282 -2.02 -12.41 -19.31
N LEU A 283 -3.33 -12.58 -19.38
CA LEU A 283 -4.06 -13.09 -20.55
C LEU A 283 -5.19 -12.11 -20.87
N ALA A 284 -5.13 -11.50 -22.04
CA ALA A 284 -6.12 -10.52 -22.48
C ALA A 284 -7.17 -11.12 -23.44
N LEU A 285 -6.75 -12.03 -24.29
CA LEU A 285 -7.61 -12.62 -25.33
C LEU A 285 -7.06 -13.99 -25.76
N ARG A 286 -7.99 -14.89 -26.13
CA ARG A 286 -7.69 -16.15 -26.82
C ARG A 286 -8.56 -16.22 -28.07
N PHE A 287 -8.00 -16.56 -29.22
CA PHE A 287 -8.70 -16.54 -30.50
C PHE A 287 -8.08 -17.49 -31.56
#